data_bc4cfdc801b747ff33dcd1f3dd5f520e
#
_entry.id   bc4cfdc801b747ff33dcd1f3dd5f520e
#
_cell.length_a   1.000
_cell.length_b   1.000
_cell.length_c   1.000
_cell.angle_alpha   90.00
_cell.angle_beta   90.00
_cell.angle_gamma   90.00
#
_symmetry.space_group_name_H-M   'P 1'
#
loop_
_entity.id
_entity.type
_entity.pdbx_description
1 polymer ?
#
loop_
_entity_poly.entity_id
_entity_poly.type
_entity_poly.pdbx_seq_one_letter_code
_entity_poly.pdbx_strand_id
1 'polypeptide(L)'
;FIAYYPHPKSCIYKLNSSFMTAYQNVLRDGGSLTTNVDIVSVDGKFEVQSWPPVKGKLCTIGRSLENQDVIHLLNLSQADSDEWRDDYGTMPEPNTIENPSFSICPSRSVKGLWMASPDYAGGAVIPIAFKVNGNRLEFTLPSLKYWNMLVVEYK
;
A
#
# COMPACT_ATOMS: atom_id res chain seq x y z
N PHE A 1 -4.73 -7.18 -8.16
CA PHE A 1 -5.93 -6.63 -7.52
C PHE A 1 -6.58 -7.73 -6.72
N ILE A 2 -6.43 -7.70 -5.40
CA ILE A 2 -7.21 -8.55 -4.51
C ILE A 2 -8.60 -7.92 -4.41
N ALA A 3 -9.45 -8.20 -5.38
CA ALA A 3 -10.86 -7.95 -5.22
C ALA A 3 -11.44 -9.14 -4.43
N TYR A 4 -11.36 -9.06 -3.12
CA TYR A 4 -12.25 -9.82 -2.28
C TYR A 4 -13.66 -9.34 -2.61
N TYR A 5 -14.51 -10.21 -3.15
CA TYR A 5 -15.93 -9.95 -3.38
C TYR A 5 -16.74 -10.46 -2.20
N PRO A 6 -16.82 -9.69 -1.10
CA PRO A 6 -17.82 -9.99 -0.11
C PRO A 6 -19.20 -9.80 -0.73
N HIS A 7 -20.18 -10.44 -0.18
CA HIS A 7 -21.57 -10.30 -0.62
C HIS A 7 -21.90 -8.82 -0.87
N PRO A 8 -22.57 -8.44 -1.99
CA PRO A 8 -22.80 -7.03 -2.38
C PRO A 8 -23.46 -6.14 -1.33
N LYS A 9 -24.08 -6.73 -0.31
CA LYS A 9 -24.70 -6.03 0.82
C LYS A 9 -23.74 -5.76 1.98
N SER A 10 -22.51 -6.28 1.96
CA SER A 10 -21.58 -6.07 3.06
C SER A 10 -21.06 -4.62 3.10
N CYS A 11 -20.81 -4.11 4.30
CA CYS A 11 -20.23 -2.78 4.49
C CYS A 11 -18.81 -2.69 3.88
N ILE A 12 -18.07 -3.78 3.89
CA ILE A 12 -16.72 -3.89 3.30
C ILE A 12 -16.76 -3.68 1.78
N TYR A 13 -17.73 -4.28 1.08
CA TYR A 13 -17.92 -4.05 -0.35
C TYR A 13 -18.18 -2.58 -0.66
N LYS A 14 -19.06 -1.93 0.10
CA LYS A 14 -19.38 -0.52 -0.09
C LYS A 14 -18.16 0.37 0.17
N LEU A 15 -17.42 0.11 1.22
CA LEU A 15 -16.22 0.87 1.58
C LEU A 15 -15.15 0.75 0.48
N ASN A 16 -14.84 -0.46 0.05
CA ASN A 16 -13.86 -0.70 -1.01
C ASN A 16 -14.31 -0.12 -2.35
N SER A 17 -15.59 -0.25 -2.70
CA SER A 17 -16.15 0.32 -3.93
C SER A 17 -16.08 1.84 -3.92
N SER A 18 -16.42 2.48 -2.81
CA SER A 18 -16.30 3.94 -2.65
C SER A 18 -14.86 4.41 -2.74
N PHE A 19 -13.93 3.70 -2.10
CA PHE A 19 -12.50 3.97 -2.16
C PHE A 19 -11.98 3.88 -3.60
N MET A 20 -12.29 2.78 -4.30
CA MET A 20 -11.89 2.57 -5.69
C MET A 20 -12.44 3.63 -6.64
N THR A 21 -13.66 4.11 -6.38
CA THR A 21 -14.27 5.19 -7.17
C THR A 21 -13.62 6.54 -6.89
N ALA A 22 -13.38 6.84 -5.61
CA ALA A 22 -12.76 8.12 -5.21
C ALA A 22 -11.33 8.28 -5.77
N TYR A 23 -10.58 7.20 -5.86
CA TYR A 23 -9.18 7.22 -6.29
C TYR A 23 -8.95 6.61 -7.69
N GLN A 24 -9.99 6.52 -8.52
CA GLN A 24 -9.89 5.86 -9.84
C GLN A 24 -8.78 6.43 -10.72
N ASN A 25 -8.56 7.76 -10.70
CA ASN A 25 -7.54 8.42 -11.51
C ASN A 25 -6.11 7.98 -11.13
N VAL A 26 -5.89 7.72 -9.83
CA VAL A 26 -4.61 7.27 -9.30
C VAL A 26 -4.45 5.76 -9.47
N LEU A 27 -5.55 5.00 -9.39
CA LEU A 27 -5.56 3.55 -9.42
C LEU A 27 -5.58 2.98 -10.85
N ARG A 28 -6.23 3.65 -11.80
CA ARG A 28 -6.50 3.13 -13.16
C ARG A 28 -5.79 3.87 -14.26
N ASP A 29 -5.67 5.19 -14.16
CA ASP A 29 -5.38 6.05 -15.30
C ASP A 29 -3.90 6.26 -15.53
N GLY A 30 -3.20 5.22 -15.79
CA GLY A 30 -1.93 5.37 -16.41
C GLY A 30 -0.73 5.14 -15.51
N GLY A 31 0.36 5.65 -15.99
CA GLY A 31 1.68 5.41 -15.46
C GLY A 31 2.20 4.03 -15.83
N SER A 32 3.51 3.92 -15.78
CA SER A 32 4.21 2.67 -16.00
C SER A 32 4.19 1.83 -14.73
N LEU A 33 3.94 0.53 -14.87
CA LEU A 33 4.07 -0.41 -13.77
C LEU A 33 5.54 -0.48 -13.36
N THR A 34 5.82 -0.18 -12.08
CA THR A 34 7.13 -0.34 -11.50
C THR A 34 7.20 -1.71 -10.82
N THR A 35 7.96 -2.61 -11.37
CA THR A 35 8.08 -3.99 -10.87
C THR A 35 9.03 -4.12 -9.69
N ASN A 36 9.83 -3.10 -9.42
CA ASN A 36 10.80 -3.10 -8.34
C ASN A 36 10.71 -1.78 -7.56
N VAL A 37 10.01 -1.82 -6.44
CA VAL A 37 9.86 -0.67 -5.54
C VAL A 37 10.93 -0.78 -4.46
N ASP A 38 11.85 0.18 -4.41
CA ASP A 38 12.88 0.24 -3.35
C ASP A 38 12.27 0.80 -2.06
N ILE A 39 11.55 -0.05 -1.34
CA ILE A 39 11.00 0.22 -0.02
C ILE A 39 11.44 -0.86 0.97
N VAL A 40 11.89 -0.44 2.14
CA VAL A 40 12.34 -1.34 3.21
C VAL A 40 11.75 -0.92 4.55
N SER A 41 11.57 -1.87 5.46
CA SER A 41 11.25 -1.58 6.87
C SER A 41 12.48 -0.99 7.56
N VAL A 42 12.32 0.14 8.25
CA VAL A 42 13.45 0.83 8.92
C VAL A 42 13.99 0.03 10.10
N ASP A 43 13.10 -0.64 10.83
CA ASP A 43 13.45 -1.43 12.02
C ASP A 43 13.73 -2.92 11.71
N GLY A 44 13.64 -3.30 10.43
CA GLY A 44 13.87 -4.67 9.98
C GLY A 44 12.82 -5.69 10.45
N LYS A 45 11.71 -5.25 11.05
CA LYS A 45 10.68 -6.14 11.58
C LYS A 45 9.90 -6.86 10.49
N PHE A 46 9.82 -6.27 9.31
CA PHE A 46 9.08 -6.82 8.19
C PHE A 46 9.96 -6.90 6.95
N GLU A 47 9.91 -8.02 6.28
CA GLU A 47 10.45 -8.10 4.92
C GLU A 47 9.43 -7.52 3.93
N VAL A 48 9.91 -6.69 3.02
CA VAL A 48 9.10 -6.08 1.96
C VAL A 48 9.53 -6.68 0.63
N GLN A 49 8.57 -7.18 -0.12
CA GLN A 49 8.78 -7.82 -1.42
C GLN A 49 7.96 -7.11 -2.48
N SER A 50 8.58 -6.78 -3.60
CA SER A 50 7.83 -6.34 -4.79
C SER A 50 7.08 -7.53 -5.42
N TRP A 51 5.97 -7.24 -6.10
CA TRP A 51 5.20 -8.26 -6.82
C TRP A 51 6.11 -9.21 -7.63
N PRO A 52 5.90 -10.53 -7.64
CA PRO A 52 4.76 -11.28 -7.10
C PRO A 52 4.76 -11.39 -5.57
N PRO A 53 3.57 -11.62 -4.97
CA PRO A 53 3.45 -11.73 -3.51
C PRO A 53 4.17 -12.97 -3.00
N VAL A 54 4.68 -12.86 -1.77
CA VAL A 54 5.29 -13.96 -1.03
C VAL A 54 4.65 -13.99 0.36
N LYS A 55 4.15 -15.14 0.77
CA LYS A 55 3.57 -15.34 2.11
C LYS A 55 4.56 -14.96 3.21
N GLY A 56 4.05 -14.42 4.29
CA GLY A 56 4.85 -13.97 5.43
C GLY A 56 5.55 -12.63 5.25
N LYS A 57 5.35 -11.93 4.10
CA LYS A 57 5.97 -10.65 3.80
C LYS A 57 4.95 -9.56 3.52
N LEU A 58 5.40 -8.32 3.52
CA LEU A 58 4.66 -7.22 2.94
C LEU A 58 4.90 -7.20 1.43
N CYS A 59 3.86 -7.01 0.64
CA CYS A 59 3.98 -6.94 -0.81
C CYS A 59 3.78 -5.51 -1.31
N THR A 60 4.57 -5.10 -2.30
CA THR A 60 4.43 -3.79 -2.94
C THR A 60 4.15 -3.92 -4.42
N ILE A 61 3.31 -3.00 -4.92
CA ILE A 61 3.06 -2.78 -6.34
C ILE A 61 3.19 -1.29 -6.58
N GLY A 62 4.10 -0.89 -7.46
CA GLY A 62 4.35 0.51 -7.78
C GLY A 62 3.84 0.90 -9.15
N ARG A 63 3.44 2.16 -9.29
CA ARG A 63 3.18 2.81 -10.56
C ARG A 63 3.82 4.19 -10.56
N SER A 64 4.47 4.53 -11.66
CA SER A 64 5.05 5.86 -11.86
C SER A 64 4.21 6.64 -12.86
N LEU A 65 3.74 7.80 -12.44
CA LEU A 65 3.04 8.80 -13.24
C LEU A 65 3.97 9.99 -13.46
N GLU A 66 3.53 10.98 -14.24
CA GLU A 66 4.37 12.12 -14.62
C GLU A 66 4.99 12.85 -13.41
N ASN A 67 4.20 13.13 -12.38
CA ASN A 67 4.63 13.93 -11.23
C ASN A 67 4.46 13.20 -9.89
N GLN A 68 4.19 11.90 -9.91
CA GLN A 68 4.00 11.13 -8.68
C GLN A 68 4.27 9.65 -8.90
N ASP A 69 4.69 8.99 -7.83
CA ASP A 69 4.69 7.54 -7.74
C ASP A 69 3.57 7.10 -6.81
N VAL A 70 2.88 6.03 -7.19
CA VAL A 70 1.84 5.39 -6.38
C VAL A 70 2.34 4.03 -5.97
N ILE A 71 2.43 3.79 -4.67
CA ILE A 71 2.92 2.54 -4.10
C ILE A 71 1.79 1.91 -3.29
N HIS A 72 1.35 0.75 -3.73
CA HIS A 72 0.44 -0.09 -2.94
C HIS A 72 1.26 -0.95 -2.00
N LEU A 73 0.91 -0.94 -0.73
CA LEU A 73 1.51 -1.76 0.31
C LEU A 73 0.46 -2.71 0.87
N LEU A 74 0.66 -4.00 0.66
CA LEU A 74 -0.25 -5.07 1.03
C LEU A 74 0.33 -5.87 2.20
N ASN A 75 -0.48 -6.13 3.21
CA ASN A 75 -0.07 -6.90 4.37
C ASN A 75 -0.36 -8.39 4.17
N LEU A 76 0.66 -9.14 3.79
CA LEU A 76 0.63 -10.59 3.69
C LEU A 76 1.51 -11.27 4.76
N SER A 77 1.87 -10.51 5.81
CA SER A 77 2.80 -10.98 6.87
C SER A 77 2.31 -12.22 7.61
N GLN A 78 1.01 -12.48 7.60
CA GLN A 78 0.38 -13.65 8.22
C GLN A 78 -0.31 -14.58 7.23
N ALA A 79 -0.15 -14.31 5.92
CA ALA A 79 -0.68 -15.20 4.91
C ALA A 79 0.04 -16.57 4.98
N ASP A 80 -0.72 -17.63 4.93
CA ASP A 80 -0.25 -19.01 4.93
C ASP A 80 -0.08 -19.59 3.53
N SER A 81 -0.55 -18.86 2.50
CA SER A 81 -0.48 -19.21 1.09
C SER A 81 -0.01 -18.01 0.26
N ASP A 82 0.66 -18.29 -0.85
CA ASP A 82 1.00 -17.30 -1.89
C ASP A 82 -0.14 -17.10 -2.90
N GLU A 83 -1.24 -17.83 -2.75
CA GLU A 83 -2.42 -17.68 -3.58
C GLU A 83 -3.06 -16.32 -3.35
N TRP A 84 -3.32 -15.60 -4.44
CA TRP A 84 -3.96 -14.29 -4.38
C TRP A 84 -5.49 -14.36 -4.21
N ARG A 85 -6.07 -15.56 -4.36
CA ARG A 85 -7.48 -15.84 -4.17
C ARG A 85 -7.72 -16.56 -2.85
N ASP A 86 -8.73 -16.11 -2.16
CA ASP A 86 -9.33 -16.81 -1.04
C ASP A 86 -10.72 -17.31 -1.47
N ASP A 87 -10.74 -18.35 -2.30
CA ASP A 87 -11.97 -18.88 -2.89
C ASP A 87 -12.92 -19.47 -1.83
N TYR A 88 -12.40 -19.79 -0.66
CA TYR A 88 -13.15 -20.41 0.44
C TYR A 88 -13.30 -19.53 1.68
N GLY A 89 -12.72 -18.34 1.69
CA GLY A 89 -12.72 -17.47 2.87
C GLY A 89 -11.94 -18.05 4.06
N THR A 90 -10.84 -18.74 3.78
CA THR A 90 -10.03 -19.46 4.79
C THR A 90 -8.73 -18.74 5.14
N MET A 91 -8.35 -17.71 4.39
CA MET A 91 -7.16 -16.93 4.72
C MET A 91 -7.34 -16.21 6.05
N PRO A 92 -6.33 -16.28 6.93
CA PRO A 92 -6.40 -15.58 8.21
C PRO A 92 -6.48 -14.07 8.01
N GLU A 93 -7.31 -13.42 8.82
CA GLU A 93 -7.35 -11.96 8.86
C GLU A 93 -6.00 -11.45 9.38
N PRO A 94 -5.32 -10.54 8.65
CA PRO A 94 -4.04 -10.01 9.10
C PRO A 94 -4.20 -9.16 10.35
N ASN A 95 -3.25 -9.28 11.28
CA ASN A 95 -3.15 -8.35 12.40
C ASN A 95 -2.78 -6.96 11.88
N THR A 96 -3.36 -5.95 12.51
CA THR A 96 -2.97 -4.57 12.24
C THR A 96 -1.54 -4.33 12.71
N ILE A 97 -0.71 -3.82 11.83
CA ILE A 97 0.65 -3.37 12.17
C ILE A 97 0.54 -1.89 12.52
N GLU A 98 0.79 -1.56 13.77
CA GLU A 98 0.72 -0.19 14.26
C GLU A 98 2.05 0.52 14.08
N ASN A 99 1.98 1.76 13.58
CA ASN A 99 3.12 2.65 13.40
C ASN A 99 4.31 2.01 12.64
N PRO A 100 4.09 1.28 11.53
CA PRO A 100 5.20 0.73 10.77
C PRO A 100 6.01 1.84 10.12
N SER A 101 7.34 1.73 10.23
CA SER A 101 8.27 2.71 9.66
C SER A 101 8.97 2.15 8.43
N PHE A 102 9.00 2.95 7.37
CA PHE A 102 9.56 2.58 6.07
C PHE A 102 10.55 3.60 5.57
N SER A 103 11.40 3.15 4.68
CA SER A 103 12.34 3.97 3.94
C SER A 103 12.24 3.66 2.46
N ILE A 104 12.08 4.67 1.62
CA ILE A 104 12.05 4.54 0.15
C ILE A 104 13.17 5.34 -0.48
N CYS A 105 13.59 4.95 -1.69
CA CYS A 105 14.49 5.73 -2.51
C CYS A 105 13.68 6.41 -3.63
N PRO A 106 13.30 7.69 -3.47
CA PRO A 106 12.50 8.40 -4.46
C PRO A 106 13.34 8.71 -5.70
N SER A 107 12.72 8.70 -6.88
CA SER A 107 13.42 8.98 -8.14
C SER A 107 13.75 10.46 -8.34
N ARG A 108 13.07 11.36 -7.63
CA ARG A 108 13.18 12.83 -7.75
C ARG A 108 12.97 13.49 -6.38
N SER A 109 13.18 14.80 -6.33
CA SER A 109 12.89 15.62 -5.13
C SER A 109 11.41 15.56 -4.77
N VAL A 110 11.13 15.11 -3.55
CA VAL A 110 9.77 14.91 -3.04
C VAL A 110 9.19 16.23 -2.56
N LYS A 111 7.97 16.52 -2.97
CA LYS A 111 7.15 17.66 -2.51
C LYS A 111 6.27 17.26 -1.34
N GLY A 112 5.67 16.05 -1.41
CA GLY A 112 4.75 15.54 -0.40
C GLY A 112 4.65 14.03 -0.42
N LEU A 113 4.23 13.48 0.71
CA LEU A 113 3.89 12.06 0.86
C LEU A 113 2.50 11.97 1.46
N TRP A 114 1.65 11.16 0.84
CA TRP A 114 0.26 10.98 1.22
C TRP A 114 -0.07 9.51 1.36
N MET A 115 -1.02 9.20 2.22
CA MET A 115 -1.57 7.85 2.36
C MET A 115 -3.08 7.90 2.25
N ALA A 116 -3.66 6.88 1.63
CA ALA A 116 -5.07 6.56 1.74
C ALA A 116 -5.22 5.05 1.91
N SER A 117 -6.18 4.64 2.73
CA SER A 117 -6.45 3.23 3.00
C SER A 117 -7.93 3.01 3.24
N PRO A 118 -8.57 1.99 2.64
CA PRO A 118 -9.94 1.64 2.98
C PRO A 118 -10.09 1.20 4.44
N ASP A 119 -8.98 0.78 5.08
CA ASP A 119 -8.96 0.27 6.45
C ASP A 119 -8.69 1.36 7.49
N TYR A 120 -8.41 2.59 7.05
CA TYR A 120 -8.04 3.69 7.93
C TYR A 120 -8.74 5.00 7.55
N ALA A 121 -9.20 5.75 8.55
CA ALA A 121 -9.82 7.08 8.41
C ALA A 121 -10.94 7.14 7.34
N GLY A 122 -11.67 6.04 7.14
CA GLY A 122 -12.75 5.96 6.15
C GLY A 122 -12.29 6.13 4.70
N GLY A 123 -11.02 5.87 4.40
CA GLY A 123 -10.45 6.03 3.07
C GLY A 123 -10.01 7.45 2.73
N ALA A 124 -10.01 8.37 3.67
CA ALA A 124 -9.56 9.75 3.44
C ALA A 124 -8.05 9.81 3.16
N VAL A 125 -7.65 10.75 2.30
CA VAL A 125 -6.22 11.07 2.10
C VAL A 125 -5.69 11.78 3.34
N ILE A 126 -4.57 11.29 3.86
CA ILE A 126 -3.85 11.91 4.97
C ILE A 126 -2.41 12.22 4.55
N PRO A 127 -1.87 13.39 4.94
CA PRO A 127 -0.46 13.70 4.74
C PRO A 127 0.40 12.88 5.71
N ILE A 128 1.52 12.39 5.21
CA ILE A 128 2.50 11.65 6.00
C ILE A 128 3.77 12.50 6.14
N ALA A 129 4.15 12.77 7.38
CA ALA A 129 5.42 13.43 7.66
C ALA A 129 6.59 12.51 7.30
N PHE A 130 7.63 13.07 6.71
CA PHE A 130 8.82 12.33 6.33
C PHE A 130 10.12 13.08 6.64
N LYS A 131 11.21 12.36 6.72
CA LYS A 131 12.56 12.88 6.84
C LYS A 131 13.39 12.41 5.65
N VAL A 132 14.25 13.29 5.16
CA VAL A 132 15.23 12.93 4.13
C VAL A 132 16.53 12.54 4.82
N ASN A 133 17.00 11.34 4.53
CA ASN A 133 18.24 10.78 5.05
C ASN A 133 19.10 10.30 3.85
N GLY A 134 20.03 11.11 3.43
CA GLY A 134 20.80 10.88 2.21
C GLY A 134 19.90 10.89 0.97
N ASN A 135 19.88 9.79 0.24
CA ASN A 135 19.02 9.57 -0.92
C ASN A 135 17.69 8.86 -0.57
N ARG A 136 17.44 8.64 0.71
CA ARG A 136 16.23 7.94 1.18
C ARG A 136 15.29 8.88 1.91
N LEU A 137 14.04 8.51 1.89
CA LEU A 137 12.95 9.20 2.56
C LEU A 137 12.35 8.23 3.58
N GLU A 138 12.45 8.60 4.86
CA GLU A 138 11.98 7.81 5.99
C GLU A 138 10.66 8.37 6.50
N PHE A 139 9.70 7.49 6.77
CA PHE A 139 8.37 7.86 7.24
C PHE A 139 7.74 6.75 8.07
N THR A 140 6.74 7.11 8.86
CA THR A 140 5.94 6.18 9.66
C THR A 140 4.48 6.31 9.26
N LEU A 141 3.84 5.19 8.96
CA LEU A 141 2.40 5.13 8.70
C LEU A 141 1.65 4.96 10.02
N PRO A 142 0.41 5.45 10.16
CA PRO A 142 -0.37 5.24 11.39
C PRO A 142 -0.70 3.77 11.62
N SER A 143 -1.04 3.04 10.56
CA SER A 143 -1.30 1.60 10.63
C SER A 143 -1.24 0.97 9.25
N LEU A 144 -1.12 -0.36 9.21
CA LEU A 144 -1.29 -1.17 8.00
C LEU A 144 -2.07 -2.43 8.40
N LYS A 145 -3.31 -2.56 7.94
CA LYS A 145 -4.10 -3.77 8.15
C LYS A 145 -4.09 -4.65 6.90
N TYR A 146 -4.86 -4.32 5.89
CA TYR A 146 -4.86 -5.05 4.63
C TYR A 146 -4.06 -4.34 3.55
N TRP A 147 -4.34 -3.04 3.34
CA TRP A 147 -3.82 -2.31 2.20
C TRP A 147 -3.71 -0.81 2.48
N ASN A 148 -2.54 -0.26 2.19
CA ASN A 148 -2.33 1.18 2.10
C ASN A 148 -1.88 1.57 0.69
N MET A 149 -2.42 2.66 0.19
CA MET A 149 -1.96 3.34 -1.00
C MET A 149 -1.13 4.56 -0.58
N LEU A 150 0.13 4.58 -0.97
CA LEU A 150 1.03 5.71 -0.76
C LEU A 150 1.17 6.48 -2.07
N VAL A 151 1.18 7.80 -2.00
CA VAL A 151 1.44 8.68 -3.13
C VAL A 151 2.63 9.57 -2.79
N VAL A 152 3.70 9.42 -3.56
CA VAL A 152 4.91 10.25 -3.47
C VAL A 152 4.78 11.33 -4.53
N GLU A 153 4.54 12.57 -4.13
CA GLU A 153 4.42 13.72 -5.03
C GLU A 153 5.77 14.38 -5.22
N TYR A 154 6.13 14.66 -6.46
CA TYR A 154 7.40 15.27 -6.85
C TYR A 154 7.28 16.77 -7.12
N LYS A 155 8.43 17.46 -7.04
CA LYS A 155 8.56 18.90 -7.38
C LYS A 155 8.58 19.11 -8.88
#